data_8f3b629cca8e02d8bdd8aa18448ea484
#
_entry.id   8f3b629cca8e02d8bdd8aa18448ea484
#
_cell.length_a   1.000
_cell.length_b   1.000
_cell.length_c   1.000
_cell.angle_alpha   90.00
_cell.angle_beta   90.00
_cell.angle_gamma   90.00
#
_symmetry.space_group_name_H-M   'P 1'
#
loop_
_entity.id
_entity.type
_entity.pdbx_description
1 polymer ?
#
loop_
_entity_poly.entity_id
_entity_poly.type
_entity_poly.pdbx_seq_one_letter_code
_entity_poly.pdbx_strand_id
1 'polypeptide(L)'
;MGLTTVERFASRCIEIGVRWLIAAALGMVMSVPLHAQSTEAPQTHWEQYKHRNVPPQPDQHLTDPALVGAIDLHVHHDPDSYPRAVDAFEVARAAQERGLRGIVLKNHWTETGGPAYLVRKYATPGFEVFGAVTLDTAVGGLNPQAVRYLADVAGGLGRIVWMPTHDSEHEVRYNNESRPFVRVSRDGALVSEANEVIAVVAEHDFTLATGHVAGDEALLILRAAKAAGVKRLIVTHPMFLPQYTYMSLDQLRASVDLGAYIEIVGRSLTKDGESKDKTLAAVRTLGAQHFFVSSDAGLVGELNQTDTLAIAAKALRAAGASEADLTIMFKDNPAYLVKLPTLGGGAAPHAR
;
A
#
# COMPACT_ATOMS: atom_id res chain seq x y z
N MET A 1 2.33 -48.99 60.03
CA MET A 1 3.19 -49.93 59.30
C MET A 1 4.47 -49.25 58.94
N GLY A 2 5.58 -49.57 59.59
CA GLY A 2 6.86 -48.87 59.42
C GLY A 2 7.59 -49.40 58.20
N LEU A 3 8.20 -48.43 57.48
CA LEU A 3 9.07 -48.71 56.35
C LEU A 3 10.23 -49.61 56.70
N THR A 4 10.59 -50.54 55.82
CA THR A 4 11.66 -51.53 56.06
C THR A 4 13.04 -50.79 56.03
N THR A 5 14.04 -51.45 56.67
CA THR A 5 15.42 -50.90 56.82
C THR A 5 16.07 -50.60 55.53
N VAL A 6 15.70 -51.23 54.40
CA VAL A 6 16.23 -51.03 53.07
C VAL A 6 15.71 -49.71 52.45
N GLU A 7 14.44 -49.34 52.71
CA GLU A 7 13.85 -48.08 52.19
C GLU A 7 14.45 -46.86 52.89
N ARG A 8 14.84 -46.98 54.16
CA ARG A 8 15.55 -45.87 54.86
C ARG A 8 16.98 -45.62 54.35
N PHE A 9 17.63 -46.67 53.84
CA PHE A 9 19.00 -46.53 53.30
C PHE A 9 18.99 -45.88 51.90
N ALA A 10 18.04 -46.28 51.08
CA ALA A 10 17.88 -45.67 49.72
C ALA A 10 17.51 -44.20 49.79
N SER A 11 16.64 -43.80 50.73
CA SER A 11 16.23 -42.40 50.92
C SER A 11 17.41 -41.49 51.35
N ARG A 12 18.31 -41.99 52.18
CA ARG A 12 19.48 -41.22 52.65
C ARG A 12 20.58 -41.08 51.58
N CYS A 13 20.75 -42.05 50.71
CA CYS A 13 21.73 -41.96 49.63
C CYS A 13 21.29 -40.98 48.53
N ILE A 14 20.00 -40.85 48.28
CA ILE A 14 19.46 -39.89 47.29
C ILE A 14 19.58 -38.45 47.83
N GLU A 15 19.33 -38.20 49.12
CA GLU A 15 19.47 -36.82 49.66
C GLU A 15 20.92 -36.33 49.67
N ILE A 16 21.90 -37.19 49.89
CA ILE A 16 23.33 -36.80 49.88
C ILE A 16 23.82 -36.56 48.46
N GLY A 17 23.39 -37.38 47.48
CA GLY A 17 23.76 -37.23 46.08
C GLY A 17 23.22 -35.92 45.44
N VAL A 18 22.00 -35.55 45.77
CA VAL A 18 21.36 -34.32 45.25
C VAL A 18 21.97 -33.06 45.86
N ARG A 19 22.39 -33.10 47.13
CA ARG A 19 23.04 -31.91 47.75
C ARG A 19 24.42 -31.62 47.19
N TRP A 20 25.19 -32.59 46.74
CA TRP A 20 26.49 -32.38 46.13
C TRP A 20 26.40 -31.94 44.67
N LEU A 21 25.37 -32.35 43.93
CA LEU A 21 25.12 -31.89 42.57
C LEU A 21 24.66 -30.42 42.51
N ILE A 22 23.90 -29.96 43.52
CA ILE A 22 23.47 -28.55 43.61
C ILE A 22 24.63 -27.65 44.03
N ALA A 23 25.53 -28.12 44.90
CA ALA A 23 26.71 -27.36 45.31
C ALA A 23 27.75 -27.23 44.22
N ALA A 24 27.88 -28.21 43.32
CA ALA A 24 28.78 -28.13 42.15
C ALA A 24 28.24 -27.26 41.01
N ALA A 25 26.90 -27.09 40.93
CA ALA A 25 26.27 -26.24 39.91
C ALA A 25 26.26 -24.73 40.27
N LEU A 26 26.43 -24.40 41.56
CA LEU A 26 26.44 -23.00 42.03
C LEU A 26 27.82 -22.34 42.02
N GLY A 27 28.90 -23.09 41.74
CA GLY A 27 30.27 -22.62 41.75
C GLY A 27 30.87 -22.16 40.40
N MET A 28 30.15 -22.30 39.31
CA MET A 28 30.57 -21.91 37.98
C MET A 28 29.57 -21.02 37.25
N VAL A 29 29.08 -19.98 37.90
CA VAL A 29 28.54 -18.85 37.18
C VAL A 29 29.77 -17.98 36.77
N MET A 30 30.42 -18.38 35.70
CA MET A 30 31.23 -17.43 34.95
C MET A 30 30.29 -16.28 34.58
N SER A 31 30.51 -15.12 35.11
CA SER A 31 29.96 -13.87 34.60
C SER A 31 30.51 -13.67 33.19
N VAL A 32 29.84 -14.31 32.22
CA VAL A 32 29.88 -13.84 30.83
C VAL A 32 29.24 -12.47 30.90
N PRO A 33 29.98 -11.37 30.63
CA PRO A 33 29.29 -10.09 30.46
C PRO A 33 28.26 -10.33 29.34
N LEU A 34 26.99 -10.33 29.70
CA LEU A 34 25.94 -10.14 28.75
C LEU A 34 26.18 -8.73 28.19
N HIS A 35 27.04 -8.61 27.20
CA HIS A 35 26.88 -7.55 26.23
C HIS A 35 25.54 -7.86 25.59
N ALA A 36 24.47 -7.31 26.17
CA ALA A 36 23.30 -7.01 25.43
C ALA A 36 23.77 -6.04 24.33
N GLN A 37 24.22 -6.61 23.23
CA GLN A 37 24.10 -5.91 21.98
C GLN A 37 22.61 -5.69 21.85
N SER A 38 22.16 -4.47 22.15
CA SER A 38 20.93 -3.97 21.63
C SER A 38 21.09 -4.05 20.11
N THR A 39 20.74 -5.20 19.55
CA THR A 39 20.41 -5.26 18.14
C THR A 39 19.11 -4.49 18.00
N GLU A 40 19.20 -3.16 18.04
CA GLU A 40 18.17 -2.37 17.41
C GLU A 40 18.07 -2.92 15.99
N ALA A 41 16.94 -3.50 15.68
CA ALA A 41 16.66 -3.89 14.31
C ALA A 41 16.93 -2.64 13.46
N PRO A 42 17.59 -2.77 12.30
CA PRO A 42 17.90 -1.62 11.47
C PRO A 42 16.59 -0.85 11.22
N GLN A 43 16.59 0.43 11.60
CA GLN A 43 15.42 1.28 11.44
C GLN A 43 15.11 1.38 9.95
N THR A 44 13.89 1.02 9.58
CA THR A 44 13.40 1.22 8.23
C THR A 44 13.14 2.71 7.99
N HIS A 45 13.25 3.19 6.73
CA HIS A 45 13.00 4.61 6.45
C HIS A 45 11.58 5.06 6.86
N TRP A 46 10.60 4.14 6.90
CA TRP A 46 9.23 4.45 7.34
C TRP A 46 9.08 4.43 8.88
N GLU A 47 10.00 3.82 9.63
CA GLU A 47 9.96 3.86 11.11
C GLU A 47 10.13 5.28 11.66
N GLN A 48 10.77 6.17 10.91
CA GLN A 48 10.81 7.59 11.25
C GLN A 48 9.40 8.20 11.45
N TYR A 49 8.38 7.63 10.80
CA TYR A 49 7.02 8.10 10.94
C TYR A 49 6.36 7.66 12.24
N LYS A 50 6.78 6.55 12.87
CA LYS A 50 6.24 6.04 14.14
C LYS A 50 6.38 7.05 15.28
N HIS A 51 7.44 7.84 15.23
CA HIS A 51 7.77 8.82 16.28
C HIS A 51 7.55 10.26 15.82
N ARG A 52 6.86 10.45 14.72
CA ARG A 52 6.60 11.78 14.17
C ARG A 52 5.59 12.53 15.05
N ASN A 53 6.13 13.28 16.01
CA ASN A 53 5.32 14.15 16.88
C ASN A 53 5.09 15.52 16.21
N VAL A 54 4.34 15.51 15.13
CA VAL A 54 3.96 16.72 14.40
C VAL A 54 2.43 16.78 14.42
N PRO A 55 1.81 17.91 14.77
CA PRO A 55 0.35 18.01 14.74
C PRO A 55 -0.15 17.81 13.30
N PRO A 56 -1.35 17.25 13.12
CA PRO A 56 -2.01 17.23 11.82
C PRO A 56 -2.09 18.65 11.26
N GLN A 57 -1.88 18.80 9.95
CA GLN A 57 -2.18 20.08 9.33
C GLN A 57 -3.70 20.31 9.37
N PRO A 58 -4.15 21.53 9.72
CA PRO A 58 -5.57 21.83 9.67
C PRO A 58 -6.09 21.68 8.25
N ASP A 59 -7.33 21.19 8.14
CA ASP A 59 -8.04 21.17 6.87
C ASP A 59 -8.18 22.60 6.35
N GLN A 60 -7.63 22.86 5.18
CA GLN A 60 -7.68 24.19 4.55
C GLN A 60 -8.99 24.42 3.79
N HIS A 61 -9.84 23.39 3.73
CA HIS A 61 -11.12 23.42 3.02
C HIS A 61 -11.00 23.90 1.57
N LEU A 62 -9.90 23.54 0.89
CA LEU A 62 -9.71 23.87 -0.51
C LEU A 62 -10.77 23.16 -1.36
N THR A 63 -11.35 23.90 -2.28
CA THR A 63 -12.35 23.39 -3.21
C THR A 63 -11.88 23.51 -4.65
N ASP A 64 -12.28 22.54 -5.46
CA ASP A 64 -12.11 22.57 -6.91
C ASP A 64 -13.26 21.81 -7.58
N PRO A 65 -13.81 22.27 -8.70
CA PRO A 65 -14.89 21.57 -9.42
C PRO A 65 -14.51 20.15 -9.85
N ALA A 66 -13.23 19.85 -10.02
CA ALA A 66 -12.76 18.52 -10.35
C ALA A 66 -13.04 17.49 -9.25
N LEU A 67 -13.19 17.92 -7.97
CA LEU A 67 -13.45 17.04 -6.84
C LEU A 67 -14.88 16.49 -6.84
N VAL A 68 -15.83 17.25 -7.37
CA VAL A 68 -17.24 16.81 -7.41
C VAL A 68 -17.37 15.60 -8.33
N GLY A 69 -17.69 14.45 -7.76
CA GLY A 69 -17.75 13.17 -8.44
C GLY A 69 -16.40 12.45 -8.62
N ALA A 70 -15.30 12.98 -8.11
CA ALA A 70 -13.99 12.36 -8.13
C ALA A 70 -13.95 11.09 -7.26
N ILE A 71 -13.01 10.20 -7.56
CA ILE A 71 -12.74 9.00 -6.77
C ILE A 71 -11.25 8.96 -6.45
N ASP A 72 -10.90 8.95 -5.17
CA ASP A 72 -9.51 8.82 -4.71
C ASP A 72 -9.17 7.34 -4.49
N LEU A 73 -8.25 6.82 -5.30
CA LEU A 73 -7.90 5.39 -5.27
C LEU A 73 -6.78 5.04 -4.28
N HIS A 74 -6.22 6.01 -3.55
CA HIS A 74 -5.05 5.80 -2.71
C HIS A 74 -5.13 6.66 -1.44
N VAL A 75 -5.88 6.15 -0.43
CA VAL A 75 -6.18 6.88 0.80
C VAL A 75 -5.62 6.15 2.00
N HIS A 76 -4.62 6.75 2.66
CA HIS A 76 -4.09 6.26 3.92
C HIS A 76 -4.89 6.81 5.11
N HIS A 77 -5.03 5.97 6.16
CA HIS A 77 -5.88 6.27 7.33
C HIS A 77 -5.45 5.47 8.56
N ASP A 78 -5.81 5.90 9.75
CA ASP A 78 -5.76 5.09 10.96
C ASP A 78 -6.94 4.08 11.01
N PRO A 79 -6.79 2.92 11.69
CA PRO A 79 -5.56 2.48 12.37
C PRO A 79 -4.49 1.98 11.38
N ASP A 80 -3.24 2.34 11.64
CA ASP A 80 -2.08 1.88 10.86
C ASP A 80 -0.91 1.56 11.80
N SER A 81 0.18 1.01 11.28
CA SER A 81 1.39 0.69 12.05
C SER A 81 2.23 1.91 12.44
N TYR A 82 1.92 3.07 11.88
CA TYR A 82 2.43 4.37 12.30
C TYR A 82 1.30 5.42 12.20
N PRO A 83 1.37 6.52 12.98
CA PRO A 83 0.28 7.47 13.09
C PRO A 83 -0.14 8.07 11.74
N ARG A 84 -1.43 8.06 11.48
CA ARG A 84 -2.05 8.76 10.36
C ARG A 84 -2.75 10.04 10.84
N ALA A 85 -3.01 10.93 9.93
CA ALA A 85 -3.62 12.22 10.26
C ALA A 85 -5.11 12.11 10.66
N VAL A 86 -5.81 11.11 10.10
CA VAL A 86 -7.25 10.88 10.30
C VAL A 86 -7.56 9.38 10.25
N ASP A 87 -8.66 8.98 10.86
CA ASP A 87 -9.15 7.61 10.75
C ASP A 87 -10.00 7.38 9.49
N ALA A 88 -10.34 6.10 9.24
CA ALA A 88 -11.11 5.71 8.06
C ALA A 88 -12.51 6.34 7.99
N PHE A 89 -13.14 6.61 9.15
CA PHE A 89 -14.45 7.25 9.23
C PHE A 89 -14.37 8.75 8.94
N GLU A 90 -13.34 9.39 9.48
CA GLU A 90 -13.09 10.83 9.30
C GLU A 90 -12.78 11.15 7.85
N VAL A 91 -11.85 10.41 7.23
CA VAL A 91 -11.48 10.67 5.83
C VAL A 91 -12.64 10.42 4.87
N ALA A 92 -13.48 9.41 5.12
CA ALA A 92 -14.63 9.14 4.27
C ALA A 92 -15.70 10.24 4.37
N ARG A 93 -15.95 10.76 5.59
CA ARG A 93 -16.87 11.92 5.76
C ARG A 93 -16.33 13.17 5.08
N ALA A 94 -15.05 13.49 5.29
CA ALA A 94 -14.43 14.64 4.64
C ALA A 94 -14.49 14.55 3.11
N ALA A 95 -14.22 13.36 2.54
CA ALA A 95 -14.33 13.13 1.12
C ALA A 95 -15.78 13.31 0.61
N GLN A 96 -16.77 12.75 1.33
CA GLN A 96 -18.17 12.90 0.99
C GLN A 96 -18.62 14.36 1.06
N GLU A 97 -18.25 15.10 2.10
CA GLU A 97 -18.55 16.52 2.28
C GLU A 97 -17.96 17.40 1.17
N ARG A 98 -16.80 17.02 0.64
CA ARG A 98 -16.18 17.71 -0.50
C ARG A 98 -16.73 17.29 -1.86
N GLY A 99 -17.76 16.43 -1.88
CA GLY A 99 -18.46 16.01 -3.09
C GLY A 99 -17.75 14.92 -3.88
N LEU A 100 -16.75 14.23 -3.32
CA LEU A 100 -16.20 13.04 -3.94
C LEU A 100 -17.31 11.98 -4.09
N ARG A 101 -17.16 11.11 -5.08
CA ARG A 101 -18.02 9.96 -5.29
C ARG A 101 -17.59 8.76 -4.45
N GLY A 102 -16.30 8.63 -4.18
CA GLY A 102 -15.78 7.49 -3.43
C GLY A 102 -14.29 7.55 -3.16
N ILE A 103 -13.84 6.59 -2.35
CA ILE A 103 -12.44 6.40 -1.98
C ILE A 103 -12.08 4.92 -1.96
N VAL A 104 -10.79 4.61 -2.13
CA VAL A 104 -10.20 3.30 -1.81
C VAL A 104 -9.28 3.45 -0.62
N LEU A 105 -9.60 2.77 0.46
CA LEU A 105 -8.75 2.69 1.65
C LEU A 105 -7.54 1.81 1.35
N LYS A 106 -6.35 2.29 1.69
CA LYS A 106 -5.09 1.56 1.54
C LYS A 106 -4.34 1.49 2.85
N ASN A 107 -3.79 0.31 3.13
CA ASN A 107 -2.84 0.08 4.21
C ASN A 107 -1.70 -0.81 3.67
N HIS A 108 -0.48 -0.64 4.20
CA HIS A 108 0.66 -1.44 3.77
C HIS A 108 0.70 -2.83 4.43
N TRP A 109 0.03 -3.00 5.58
CA TRP A 109 0.22 -4.13 6.49
C TRP A 109 -1.02 -5.02 6.66
N THR A 110 -2.20 -4.49 6.31
CA THR A 110 -3.47 -5.22 6.44
C THR A 110 -4.33 -5.02 5.20
N GLU A 111 -5.31 -5.92 4.99
CA GLU A 111 -6.37 -5.67 4.03
C GLU A 111 -7.32 -4.59 4.55
N THR A 112 -8.00 -3.90 3.66
CA THR A 112 -8.90 -2.78 4.00
C THR A 112 -10.35 -2.97 3.52
N GLY A 113 -10.71 -4.16 3.05
CA GLY A 113 -12.09 -4.52 2.71
C GLY A 113 -13.00 -4.51 3.92
N GLY A 114 -12.53 -5.02 5.07
CA GLY A 114 -13.24 -4.98 6.34
C GLY A 114 -13.50 -3.55 6.84
N PRO A 115 -12.48 -2.68 6.97
CA PRO A 115 -12.68 -1.25 7.24
C PRO A 115 -13.66 -0.58 6.27
N ALA A 116 -13.55 -0.81 4.96
CA ALA A 116 -14.45 -0.24 3.97
C ALA A 116 -15.93 -0.63 4.21
N TYR A 117 -16.18 -1.90 4.58
CA TYR A 117 -17.51 -2.35 4.95
C TYR A 117 -18.08 -1.59 6.15
N LEU A 118 -17.28 -1.43 7.21
CA LEU A 118 -17.71 -0.73 8.41
C LEU A 118 -17.97 0.76 8.15
N VAL A 119 -17.08 1.42 7.39
CA VAL A 119 -17.24 2.84 7.04
C VAL A 119 -18.52 3.06 6.24
N ARG A 120 -18.78 2.27 5.20
CA ARG A 120 -20.03 2.36 4.42
C ARG A 120 -21.27 2.17 5.28
N LYS A 121 -21.21 1.21 6.19
CA LYS A 121 -22.36 0.84 7.03
C LYS A 121 -22.67 1.91 8.09
N TYR A 122 -21.66 2.48 8.70
CA TYR A 122 -21.85 3.28 9.92
C TYR A 122 -21.51 4.76 9.81
N ALA A 123 -20.67 5.14 8.84
CA ALA A 123 -20.22 6.53 8.72
C ALA A 123 -20.82 7.26 7.52
N THR A 124 -20.81 6.64 6.36
CA THR A 124 -21.13 7.28 5.07
C THR A 124 -22.08 6.43 4.23
N PRO A 125 -23.32 6.18 4.67
CA PRO A 125 -24.29 5.45 3.86
C PRO A 125 -24.48 6.13 2.50
N GLY A 126 -24.40 5.31 1.42
CA GLY A 126 -24.55 5.83 0.05
C GLY A 126 -23.27 6.40 -0.57
N PHE A 127 -22.17 6.52 0.17
CA PHE A 127 -20.87 6.89 -0.35
C PHE A 127 -20.05 5.65 -0.72
N GLU A 128 -19.29 5.71 -1.81
CA GLU A 128 -18.50 4.57 -2.28
C GLU A 128 -17.16 4.46 -1.52
N VAL A 129 -17.04 3.45 -0.66
CA VAL A 129 -15.78 3.13 0.02
C VAL A 129 -15.38 1.72 -0.35
N PHE A 130 -14.18 1.56 -0.85
CA PHE A 130 -13.61 0.29 -1.27
C PHE A 130 -12.37 -0.03 -0.47
N GLY A 131 -11.99 -1.30 -0.49
CA GLY A 131 -10.79 -1.80 0.15
C GLY A 131 -9.81 -2.42 -0.84
N ALA A 132 -8.66 -2.76 -0.31
CA ALA A 132 -7.52 -3.26 -1.03
C ALA A 132 -6.67 -4.20 -0.17
N VAL A 133 -5.67 -4.82 -0.77
CA VAL A 133 -4.59 -5.50 -0.06
C VAL A 133 -3.26 -5.13 -0.70
N THR A 134 -2.24 -4.93 0.13
CA THR A 134 -0.86 -4.71 -0.29
C THR A 134 -0.04 -5.93 0.09
N LEU A 135 0.71 -6.48 -0.86
CA LEU A 135 1.41 -7.76 -0.70
C LEU A 135 2.79 -7.59 -0.05
N ASP A 136 2.82 -6.86 1.06
CA ASP A 136 3.98 -6.74 1.92
C ASP A 136 4.08 -7.93 2.89
N THR A 137 5.17 -8.06 3.63
CA THR A 137 5.46 -9.22 4.50
C THR A 137 4.40 -9.49 5.55
N ALA A 138 3.71 -8.45 6.04
CA ALA A 138 2.67 -8.57 7.06
C ALA A 138 1.47 -9.43 6.62
N VAL A 139 1.17 -9.49 5.33
CA VAL A 139 0.12 -10.36 4.75
C VAL A 139 0.69 -11.64 4.13
N GLY A 140 1.98 -11.92 4.36
CA GLY A 140 2.68 -13.08 3.85
C GLY A 140 3.36 -12.86 2.49
N GLY A 141 3.61 -11.61 2.09
CA GLY A 141 4.25 -11.27 0.82
C GLY A 141 3.36 -11.58 -0.38
N LEU A 142 3.93 -12.19 -1.42
CA LEU A 142 3.19 -12.64 -2.62
C LEU A 142 2.27 -13.82 -2.26
N ASN A 143 1.24 -13.55 -1.51
CA ASN A 143 0.31 -14.52 -0.94
C ASN A 143 -1.02 -14.54 -1.70
N PRO A 144 -1.28 -15.53 -2.57
CA PRO A 144 -2.55 -15.64 -3.29
C PRO A 144 -3.76 -15.78 -2.34
N GLN A 145 -3.55 -16.35 -1.15
CA GLN A 145 -4.63 -16.52 -0.19
C GLN A 145 -5.10 -15.20 0.42
N ALA A 146 -4.18 -14.23 0.62
CA ALA A 146 -4.56 -12.88 1.07
C ALA A 146 -5.47 -12.19 0.04
N VAL A 147 -5.23 -12.42 -1.26
CA VAL A 147 -6.08 -11.90 -2.34
C VAL A 147 -7.46 -12.56 -2.35
N ARG A 148 -7.54 -13.89 -2.13
CA ARG A 148 -8.82 -14.61 -2.01
C ARG A 148 -9.62 -14.12 -0.81
N TYR A 149 -8.99 -13.91 0.33
CA TYR A 149 -9.67 -13.38 1.51
C TYR A 149 -10.21 -11.97 1.29
N LEU A 150 -9.51 -11.11 0.56
CA LEU A 150 -10.05 -9.80 0.15
C LEU A 150 -11.32 -9.96 -0.70
N ALA A 151 -11.40 -10.98 -1.57
CA ALA A 151 -12.58 -11.26 -2.38
C ALA A 151 -13.76 -11.71 -1.52
N ASP A 152 -13.50 -12.47 -0.46
CA ASP A 152 -14.50 -13.07 0.42
C ASP A 152 -15.01 -12.12 1.50
N VAL A 153 -14.37 -10.95 1.70
CA VAL A 153 -14.84 -9.96 2.68
C VAL A 153 -16.28 -9.54 2.38
N ALA A 154 -17.09 -9.50 3.43
CA ALA A 154 -18.50 -9.13 3.35
C ALA A 154 -18.72 -7.82 2.58
N GLY A 155 -19.72 -7.82 1.69
CA GLY A 155 -20.05 -6.67 0.84
C GLY A 155 -19.31 -6.64 -0.50
N GLY A 156 -18.30 -7.50 -0.72
CA GLY A 156 -17.56 -7.57 -1.98
C GLY A 156 -16.90 -6.23 -2.32
N LEU A 157 -16.30 -5.56 -1.34
CA LEU A 157 -15.76 -4.20 -1.48
C LEU A 157 -14.27 -4.17 -1.86
N GLY A 158 -13.59 -5.31 -1.94
CA GLY A 158 -12.24 -5.41 -2.47
C GLY A 158 -12.17 -4.91 -3.93
N ARG A 159 -11.17 -4.09 -4.25
CA ARG A 159 -11.01 -3.54 -5.61
C ARG A 159 -9.59 -3.65 -6.13
N ILE A 160 -8.61 -3.33 -5.33
CA ILE A 160 -7.22 -3.20 -5.78
C ILE A 160 -6.31 -4.14 -5.01
N VAL A 161 -5.42 -4.81 -5.73
CA VAL A 161 -4.32 -5.57 -5.17
C VAL A 161 -3.02 -4.84 -5.56
N TRP A 162 -2.29 -4.35 -4.58
CA TRP A 162 -0.95 -3.81 -4.81
C TRP A 162 0.10 -4.91 -4.68
N MET A 163 0.99 -5.01 -5.65
CA MET A 163 2.25 -5.73 -5.48
C MET A 163 3.05 -5.09 -4.33
N PRO A 164 4.13 -5.71 -3.84
CA PRO A 164 4.85 -5.22 -2.67
C PRO A 164 5.19 -3.74 -2.73
N THR A 165 5.02 -3.06 -1.61
CA THR A 165 5.33 -1.64 -1.45
C THR A 165 6.55 -1.46 -0.53
N HIS A 166 6.38 -1.07 0.72
CA HIS A 166 7.50 -0.84 1.64
C HIS A 166 8.43 -2.04 1.80
N ASP A 167 7.92 -3.26 1.65
CA ASP A 167 8.73 -4.46 1.72
C ASP A 167 9.21 -4.96 0.33
N SER A 168 9.03 -4.19 -0.74
CA SER A 168 9.58 -4.55 -2.05
C SER A 168 11.11 -4.64 -2.01
N GLU A 169 11.71 -5.56 -2.77
CA GLU A 169 13.17 -5.64 -2.89
C GLU A 169 13.78 -4.32 -3.36
N HIS A 170 13.09 -3.63 -4.29
CA HIS A 170 13.55 -2.35 -4.83
C HIS A 170 13.66 -1.28 -3.72
N GLU A 171 12.60 -1.06 -2.94
CA GLU A 171 12.59 -0.02 -1.91
C GLU A 171 13.58 -0.32 -0.78
N VAL A 172 13.62 -1.57 -0.30
CA VAL A 172 14.56 -2.01 0.75
C VAL A 172 16.00 -1.80 0.31
N ARG A 173 16.35 -2.17 -0.93
CA ARG A 173 17.71 -1.99 -1.46
C ARG A 173 18.05 -0.53 -1.74
N TYR A 174 17.11 0.23 -2.27
CA TYR A 174 17.30 1.66 -2.53
C TYR A 174 17.63 2.43 -1.24
N ASN A 175 16.95 2.08 -0.15
CA ASN A 175 17.17 2.69 1.16
C ASN A 175 18.36 2.10 1.93
N ASN A 176 19.12 1.15 1.35
CA ASN A 176 20.23 0.43 1.97
C ASN A 176 19.84 -0.27 3.29
N GLU A 177 18.61 -0.76 3.38
CA GLU A 177 18.12 -1.48 4.54
C GLU A 177 18.54 -2.96 4.50
N SER A 178 18.80 -3.57 5.67
CA SER A 178 19.22 -4.96 5.78
C SER A 178 18.11 -5.92 6.21
N ARG A 179 16.86 -5.48 6.22
CA ARG A 179 15.68 -6.28 6.58
C ARG A 179 15.23 -7.22 5.45
N PRO A 180 14.42 -8.24 5.77
CA PRO A 180 13.76 -9.06 4.76
C PRO A 180 12.91 -8.23 3.80
N PHE A 181 12.78 -8.72 2.57
CA PHE A 181 11.97 -8.09 1.53
C PHE A 181 11.19 -9.14 0.72
N VAL A 182 10.20 -8.67 -0.01
CA VAL A 182 9.42 -9.46 -0.96
C VAL A 182 9.96 -9.26 -2.35
N ARG A 183 10.39 -10.35 -2.99
CA ARG A 183 10.93 -10.35 -4.33
C ARG A 183 9.86 -10.72 -5.35
N VAL A 184 9.70 -9.91 -6.40
CA VAL A 184 8.74 -10.17 -7.48
C VAL A 184 9.38 -10.79 -8.70
N SER A 185 10.68 -10.61 -8.90
CA SER A 185 11.41 -11.15 -10.06
C SER A 185 12.78 -11.70 -9.68
N ARG A 186 13.31 -12.59 -10.52
CA ARG A 186 14.68 -13.10 -10.47
C ARG A 186 15.16 -13.36 -11.89
N ASP A 187 16.38 -12.95 -12.19
CA ASP A 187 17.04 -13.18 -13.49
C ASP A 187 16.18 -12.75 -14.70
N GLY A 188 15.47 -11.63 -14.55
CA GLY A 188 14.63 -11.05 -15.61
C GLY A 188 13.27 -11.73 -15.82
N ALA A 189 12.84 -12.63 -14.92
CA ALA A 189 11.54 -13.29 -14.96
C ALA A 189 10.80 -13.13 -13.61
N LEU A 190 9.47 -13.13 -13.64
CA LEU A 190 8.66 -13.15 -12.41
C LEU A 190 8.87 -14.46 -11.65
N VAL A 191 8.89 -14.40 -10.32
CA VAL A 191 8.86 -15.61 -9.48
C VAL A 191 7.48 -16.28 -9.59
N SER A 192 7.41 -17.59 -9.29
CA SER A 192 6.16 -18.38 -9.38
C SER A 192 5.02 -17.76 -8.58
N GLU A 193 5.32 -17.31 -7.36
CA GLU A 193 4.35 -16.72 -6.43
C GLU A 193 3.73 -15.43 -7.00
N ALA A 194 4.50 -14.64 -7.76
CA ALA A 194 3.96 -13.47 -8.46
C ALA A 194 2.95 -13.86 -9.54
N ASN A 195 3.24 -14.93 -10.31
CA ASN A 195 2.32 -15.44 -11.31
C ASN A 195 1.06 -16.05 -10.67
N GLU A 196 1.18 -16.73 -9.53
CA GLU A 196 0.02 -17.25 -8.79
C GLU A 196 -0.88 -16.11 -8.28
N VAL A 197 -0.31 -15.04 -7.73
CA VAL A 197 -1.06 -13.83 -7.35
C VAL A 197 -1.79 -13.22 -8.54
N ILE A 198 -1.08 -13.04 -9.66
CA ILE A 198 -1.67 -12.48 -10.89
C ILE A 198 -2.85 -13.33 -11.38
N ALA A 199 -2.75 -14.66 -11.31
CA ALA A 199 -3.83 -15.55 -11.70
C ALA A 199 -5.08 -15.35 -10.80
N VAL A 200 -4.90 -15.23 -9.48
CA VAL A 200 -6.02 -14.95 -8.55
C VAL A 200 -6.61 -13.56 -8.75
N VAL A 201 -5.79 -12.54 -9.05
CA VAL A 201 -6.27 -11.20 -9.40
C VAL A 201 -7.16 -11.24 -10.65
N ALA A 202 -6.77 -12.01 -11.67
CA ALA A 202 -7.58 -12.21 -12.89
C ALA A 202 -8.88 -12.96 -12.59
N GLU A 203 -8.82 -14.03 -11.79
CA GLU A 203 -9.96 -14.86 -11.39
C GLU A 203 -11.06 -14.03 -10.69
N HIS A 204 -10.67 -13.13 -9.78
CA HIS A 204 -11.61 -12.30 -9.02
C HIS A 204 -11.89 -10.94 -9.67
N ASP A 205 -11.38 -10.70 -10.88
CA ASP A 205 -11.56 -9.45 -11.61
C ASP A 205 -11.14 -8.20 -10.80
N PHE A 206 -10.04 -8.30 -10.04
CA PHE A 206 -9.46 -7.18 -9.34
C PHE A 206 -8.61 -6.29 -10.26
N THR A 207 -8.35 -5.08 -9.81
CA THR A 207 -7.35 -4.19 -10.39
C THR A 207 -5.99 -4.52 -9.78
N LEU A 208 -4.97 -4.69 -10.61
CA LEU A 208 -3.60 -4.91 -10.17
C LEU A 208 -2.79 -3.63 -10.26
N ALA A 209 -2.15 -3.26 -9.16
CA ALA A 209 -1.22 -2.14 -9.08
C ALA A 209 0.21 -2.64 -8.84
N THR A 210 1.20 -2.02 -9.50
CA THR A 210 2.59 -2.50 -9.51
C THR A 210 3.32 -2.36 -8.17
N GLY A 211 2.81 -1.57 -7.23
CA GLY A 211 3.49 -1.33 -5.95
C GLY A 211 4.77 -0.51 -6.10
N HIS A 212 5.75 -0.73 -5.20
CA HIS A 212 7.03 -0.03 -5.18
C HIS A 212 8.16 -0.91 -5.75
N VAL A 213 7.93 -1.51 -6.90
CA VAL A 213 8.92 -2.33 -7.59
C VAL A 213 9.75 -1.50 -8.58
N ALA A 214 10.89 -2.00 -9.00
CA ALA A 214 11.68 -1.33 -10.04
C ALA A 214 10.90 -1.20 -11.35
N GLY A 215 11.20 -0.17 -12.16
CA GLY A 215 10.48 0.08 -13.41
C GLY A 215 10.46 -1.10 -14.38
N ASP A 216 11.56 -1.85 -14.48
CA ASP A 216 11.61 -3.05 -15.33
C ASP A 216 10.77 -4.19 -14.76
N GLU A 217 10.71 -4.35 -13.44
CA GLU A 217 9.85 -5.32 -12.77
C GLU A 217 8.36 -4.96 -12.95
N ALA A 218 8.02 -3.66 -12.90
CA ALA A 218 6.67 -3.19 -13.20
C ALA A 218 6.24 -3.62 -14.61
N LEU A 219 7.12 -3.50 -15.62
CA LEU A 219 6.83 -3.96 -16.98
C LEU A 219 6.67 -5.49 -17.08
N LEU A 220 7.44 -6.27 -16.31
CA LEU A 220 7.25 -7.73 -16.23
C LEU A 220 5.87 -8.08 -15.66
N ILE A 221 5.49 -7.43 -14.54
CA ILE A 221 4.19 -7.62 -13.90
C ILE A 221 3.05 -7.28 -14.87
N LEU A 222 3.12 -6.12 -15.54
CA LEU A 222 2.09 -5.67 -16.47
C LEU A 222 1.92 -6.62 -17.67
N ARG A 223 3.02 -7.13 -18.22
CA ARG A 223 2.98 -8.11 -19.32
C ARG A 223 2.32 -9.42 -18.88
N ALA A 224 2.73 -9.94 -17.73
CA ALA A 224 2.16 -11.18 -17.17
C ALA A 224 0.68 -11.02 -16.83
N ALA A 225 0.31 -9.90 -16.22
CA ALA A 225 -1.08 -9.59 -15.86
C ALA A 225 -1.97 -9.46 -17.09
N LYS A 226 -1.51 -8.76 -18.14
CA LYS A 226 -2.20 -8.68 -19.43
C LYS A 226 -2.39 -10.06 -20.06
N ALA A 227 -1.35 -10.89 -20.06
CA ALA A 227 -1.42 -12.25 -20.59
C ALA A 227 -2.37 -13.17 -19.81
N ALA A 228 -2.47 -12.96 -18.47
CA ALA A 228 -3.41 -13.66 -17.61
C ALA A 228 -4.87 -13.13 -17.71
N GLY A 229 -5.11 -12.06 -18.47
CA GLY A 229 -6.45 -11.49 -18.66
C GLY A 229 -6.90 -10.50 -17.56
N VAL A 230 -5.96 -9.97 -16.76
CA VAL A 230 -6.26 -8.86 -15.83
C VAL A 230 -6.66 -7.63 -16.65
N LYS A 231 -7.87 -7.14 -16.41
CA LYS A 231 -8.48 -6.08 -17.24
C LYS A 231 -8.03 -4.67 -16.85
N ARG A 232 -7.66 -4.46 -15.60
CA ARG A 232 -7.37 -3.13 -15.03
C ARG A 232 -6.00 -3.15 -14.37
N LEU A 233 -5.10 -2.36 -14.90
CA LEU A 233 -3.70 -2.30 -14.52
C LEU A 233 -3.34 -0.88 -14.08
N ILE A 234 -2.60 -0.77 -12.99
CA ILE A 234 -2.09 0.50 -12.46
C ILE A 234 -0.57 0.44 -12.37
N VAL A 235 0.09 1.47 -12.86
CA VAL A 235 1.48 1.78 -12.50
C VAL A 235 1.44 2.72 -11.30
N THR A 236 1.90 2.24 -10.16
CA THR A 236 1.84 2.98 -8.89
C THR A 236 2.85 4.13 -8.88
N HIS A 237 2.37 5.36 -8.86
CA HIS A 237 3.07 6.66 -8.78
C HIS A 237 4.54 6.69 -9.29
N PRO A 238 4.80 6.34 -10.56
CA PRO A 238 6.15 6.07 -11.09
C PRO A 238 7.01 7.33 -11.31
N MET A 239 6.52 8.49 -10.90
CA MET A 239 7.19 9.79 -11.06
C MET A 239 7.32 10.55 -9.75
N PHE A 240 6.95 9.92 -8.61
CA PHE A 240 6.92 10.61 -7.33
C PHE A 240 8.31 10.65 -6.68
N LEU A 241 8.77 9.54 -6.17
CA LEU A 241 10.08 9.43 -5.50
C LEU A 241 10.82 8.17 -5.96
N PRO A 242 12.15 8.26 -6.19
CA PRO A 242 12.92 7.15 -6.76
C PRO A 242 12.91 5.86 -5.94
N GLN A 243 12.80 5.96 -4.59
CA GLN A 243 12.75 4.81 -3.71
C GLN A 243 11.50 3.95 -3.89
N TYR A 244 10.41 4.50 -4.42
CA TYR A 244 9.17 3.74 -4.62
C TYR A 244 9.16 3.05 -5.99
N THR A 245 8.93 3.79 -7.03
CA THR A 245 9.01 3.35 -8.42
C THR A 245 9.40 4.54 -9.26
N TYR A 246 10.39 4.38 -10.13
CA TYR A 246 10.83 5.47 -10.98
C TYR A 246 10.99 4.98 -12.40
N MET A 247 10.17 5.50 -13.31
CA MET A 247 10.13 5.05 -14.69
C MET A 247 10.53 6.17 -15.66
N SER A 248 11.26 5.79 -16.68
CA SER A 248 11.53 6.66 -17.82
C SER A 248 10.25 6.87 -18.65
N LEU A 249 10.23 7.89 -19.49
CA LEU A 249 9.11 8.15 -20.41
C LEU A 249 8.84 6.95 -21.34
N ASP A 250 9.89 6.25 -21.77
CA ASP A 250 9.73 5.07 -22.63
C ASP A 250 9.11 3.89 -21.88
N GLN A 251 9.46 3.71 -20.60
CA GLN A 251 8.82 2.71 -19.75
C GLN A 251 7.35 3.06 -19.47
N LEU A 252 7.03 4.34 -19.25
CA LEU A 252 5.65 4.80 -19.12
C LEU A 252 4.85 4.55 -20.41
N ARG A 253 5.42 4.84 -21.58
CA ARG A 253 4.80 4.53 -22.88
C ARG A 253 4.55 3.05 -23.05
N ALA A 254 5.54 2.21 -22.74
CA ALA A 254 5.39 0.75 -22.77
C ALA A 254 4.28 0.26 -21.81
N SER A 255 4.10 0.90 -20.67
CA SER A 255 3.02 0.58 -19.73
C SER A 255 1.64 0.94 -20.30
N VAL A 256 1.54 2.10 -20.94
CA VAL A 256 0.31 2.53 -21.67
C VAL A 256 -0.04 1.56 -22.79
N ASP A 257 0.93 1.12 -23.59
CA ASP A 257 0.73 0.13 -24.67
C ASP A 257 0.23 -1.24 -24.12
N LEU A 258 0.57 -1.55 -22.87
CA LEU A 258 0.04 -2.72 -22.16
C LEU A 258 -1.39 -2.51 -21.63
N GLY A 259 -1.92 -1.28 -21.69
CA GLY A 259 -3.25 -0.92 -21.20
C GLY A 259 -3.27 -0.49 -19.73
N ALA A 260 -2.12 -0.17 -19.16
CA ALA A 260 -2.04 0.31 -17.79
C ALA A 260 -2.36 1.80 -17.67
N TYR A 261 -2.96 2.18 -16.55
CA TYR A 261 -3.15 3.55 -16.13
C TYR A 261 -2.03 3.99 -15.20
N ILE A 262 -1.54 5.19 -15.40
CA ILE A 262 -0.42 5.76 -14.65
C ILE A 262 -0.99 6.59 -13.51
N GLU A 263 -0.61 6.27 -12.28
CA GLU A 263 -1.02 7.01 -11.10
C GLU A 263 -0.22 8.30 -10.96
N ILE A 264 -0.94 9.41 -10.81
CA ILE A 264 -0.42 10.70 -10.35
C ILE A 264 -0.84 10.85 -8.90
N VAL A 265 0.12 10.82 -7.97
CA VAL A 265 -0.20 11.17 -6.60
C VAL A 265 -0.22 12.67 -6.42
N GLY A 266 -1.30 13.20 -5.84
CA GLY A 266 -1.49 14.64 -5.65
C GLY A 266 -0.33 15.28 -4.88
N ARG A 267 0.27 14.54 -3.96
CA ARG A 267 1.48 14.97 -3.23
C ARG A 267 2.63 15.39 -4.16
N SER A 268 2.78 14.76 -5.33
CA SER A 268 3.81 15.13 -6.31
C SER A 268 3.60 16.52 -6.92
N LEU A 269 2.38 17.04 -6.83
CA LEU A 269 1.99 18.33 -7.42
C LEU A 269 1.87 19.47 -6.39
N THR A 270 2.05 19.17 -5.10
CA THR A 270 1.91 20.18 -4.02
C THR A 270 3.10 21.11 -3.89
N LYS A 271 4.26 20.72 -4.38
CA LYS A 271 5.51 21.51 -4.34
C LYS A 271 6.18 21.51 -5.68
N ASP A 272 6.86 22.61 -6.01
CA ASP A 272 7.70 22.68 -7.21
C ASP A 272 8.92 21.77 -7.06
N GLY A 273 9.35 21.19 -8.17
CA GLY A 273 10.51 20.29 -8.22
C GLY A 273 10.39 19.21 -9.30
N GLU A 274 11.39 18.36 -9.38
CA GLU A 274 11.56 17.35 -10.44
C GLU A 274 10.33 16.43 -10.57
N SER A 275 9.74 15.97 -9.46
CA SER A 275 8.57 15.10 -9.48
C SER A 275 7.37 15.77 -10.17
N LYS A 276 7.10 17.05 -9.85
CA LYS A 276 6.05 17.84 -10.50
C LYS A 276 6.33 18.03 -11.98
N ASP A 277 7.55 18.44 -12.31
CA ASP A 277 7.94 18.72 -13.70
C ASP A 277 7.83 17.46 -14.57
N LYS A 278 8.32 16.34 -14.09
CA LYS A 278 8.20 15.04 -14.75
C LYS A 278 6.74 14.63 -14.94
N THR A 279 5.94 14.73 -13.88
CA THR A 279 4.51 14.39 -13.94
C THR A 279 3.79 15.21 -15.01
N LEU A 280 3.96 16.52 -14.99
CA LEU A 280 3.33 17.41 -15.97
C LEU A 280 3.84 17.17 -17.39
N ALA A 281 5.13 16.89 -17.57
CA ALA A 281 5.70 16.53 -18.86
C ALA A 281 5.14 15.22 -19.40
N ALA A 282 5.01 14.20 -18.55
CA ALA A 282 4.45 12.90 -18.94
C ALA A 282 2.97 13.03 -19.37
N VAL A 283 2.15 13.78 -18.63
CA VAL A 283 0.74 14.03 -19.00
C VAL A 283 0.65 14.72 -20.36
N ARG A 284 1.46 15.76 -20.60
CA ARG A 284 1.49 16.44 -21.91
C ARG A 284 1.91 15.53 -23.06
N THR A 285 2.83 14.60 -22.80
CA THR A 285 3.42 13.74 -23.84
C THR A 285 2.56 12.54 -24.19
N LEU A 286 1.95 11.90 -23.15
CA LEU A 286 1.20 10.66 -23.32
C LEU A 286 -0.31 10.89 -23.43
N GLY A 287 -0.82 12.01 -22.95
CA GLY A 287 -2.24 12.35 -22.95
C GLY A 287 -2.96 11.95 -21.66
N ALA A 288 -3.87 12.80 -21.20
CA ALA A 288 -4.60 12.68 -19.93
C ALA A 288 -5.38 11.36 -19.79
N GLN A 289 -5.82 10.76 -20.90
CA GLN A 289 -6.59 9.52 -20.93
C GLN A 289 -5.85 8.30 -20.32
N HIS A 290 -4.54 8.39 -20.17
CA HIS A 290 -3.72 7.31 -19.62
C HIS A 290 -3.40 7.49 -18.14
N PHE A 291 -3.88 8.59 -17.54
CA PHE A 291 -3.56 8.93 -16.14
C PHE A 291 -4.81 8.96 -15.28
N PHE A 292 -4.61 8.77 -13.99
CA PHE A 292 -5.58 9.11 -12.97
C PHE A 292 -4.87 9.79 -11.79
N VAL A 293 -5.63 10.58 -11.02
CA VAL A 293 -5.12 11.29 -9.84
C VAL A 293 -5.66 10.64 -8.58
N SER A 294 -4.78 10.38 -7.64
CA SER A 294 -5.07 9.97 -6.27
C SER A 294 -4.35 10.89 -5.29
N SER A 295 -4.73 10.88 -4.02
CA SER A 295 -4.04 11.72 -3.03
C SER A 295 -2.70 11.14 -2.57
N ASP A 296 -2.66 9.85 -2.27
CA ASP A 296 -1.58 9.19 -1.51
C ASP A 296 -1.26 9.97 -0.22
N ALA A 297 -2.29 10.58 0.39
CA ALA A 297 -2.18 11.40 1.58
C ALA A 297 -2.63 10.64 2.83
N GLY A 298 -2.33 11.21 4.01
CA GLY A 298 -2.70 10.66 5.29
C GLY A 298 -1.57 10.64 6.32
N LEU A 299 -0.38 11.11 5.98
CA LEU A 299 0.70 11.27 6.96
C LEU A 299 0.45 12.48 7.88
N VAL A 300 0.71 12.30 9.16
CA VAL A 300 0.68 13.39 10.14
C VAL A 300 1.62 14.52 9.73
N GLY A 301 1.13 15.75 9.79
CA GLY A 301 1.90 16.95 9.41
C GLY A 301 1.96 17.24 7.90
N GLU A 302 1.21 16.49 7.09
CA GLU A 302 1.01 16.75 5.67
C GLU A 302 -0.43 17.22 5.38
N LEU A 303 -0.67 17.69 4.16
CA LEU A 303 -2.00 18.06 3.69
C LEU A 303 -2.93 16.85 3.74
N ASN A 304 -4.19 17.08 4.04
CA ASN A 304 -5.22 16.05 3.95
C ASN A 304 -5.48 15.62 2.50
N GLN A 305 -6.24 14.56 2.32
CA GLN A 305 -6.51 13.94 1.02
C GLN A 305 -7.22 14.90 0.07
N THR A 306 -8.27 15.57 0.54
CA THR A 306 -9.10 16.44 -0.31
C THR A 306 -8.40 17.73 -0.71
N ASP A 307 -7.64 18.36 0.21
CA ASP A 307 -6.83 19.53 -0.11
C ASP A 307 -5.70 19.17 -1.10
N THR A 308 -5.09 18.01 -0.93
CA THR A 308 -4.08 17.48 -1.86
C THR A 308 -4.65 17.33 -3.28
N LEU A 309 -5.86 16.77 -3.41
CA LEU A 309 -6.54 16.63 -4.70
C LEU A 309 -6.90 17.99 -5.32
N ALA A 310 -7.37 18.95 -4.52
CA ALA A 310 -7.70 20.30 -4.99
C ALA A 310 -6.46 21.03 -5.55
N ILE A 311 -5.31 20.91 -4.87
CA ILE A 311 -4.05 21.45 -5.33
C ILE A 311 -3.59 20.76 -6.62
N ALA A 312 -3.74 19.44 -6.70
CA ALA A 312 -3.40 18.70 -7.91
C ALA A 312 -4.23 19.12 -9.12
N ALA A 313 -5.54 19.29 -8.96
CA ALA A 313 -6.42 19.79 -10.02
C ALA A 313 -6.00 21.18 -10.49
N LYS A 314 -5.72 22.09 -9.56
CA LYS A 314 -5.23 23.43 -9.86
C LYS A 314 -3.89 23.41 -10.61
N ALA A 315 -2.95 22.54 -10.19
CA ALA A 315 -1.64 22.43 -10.83
C ALA A 315 -1.73 21.89 -12.26
N LEU A 316 -2.55 20.86 -12.49
CA LEU A 316 -2.79 20.27 -13.80
C LEU A 316 -3.45 21.30 -14.74
N ARG A 317 -4.46 22.03 -14.27
CA ARG A 317 -5.12 23.10 -15.04
C ARG A 317 -4.14 24.21 -15.40
N ALA A 318 -3.30 24.65 -14.47
CA ALA A 318 -2.25 25.64 -14.73
C ALA A 318 -1.21 25.15 -15.75
N ALA A 319 -1.01 23.84 -15.88
CA ALA A 319 -0.15 23.21 -16.86
C ALA A 319 -0.82 22.97 -18.23
N GLY A 320 -2.08 23.38 -18.40
CA GLY A 320 -2.82 23.32 -19.65
C GLY A 320 -3.82 22.16 -19.79
N ALA A 321 -4.05 21.37 -18.72
CA ALA A 321 -5.11 20.37 -18.74
C ALA A 321 -6.49 21.04 -18.86
N SER A 322 -7.32 20.55 -19.77
CA SER A 322 -8.71 21.00 -19.92
C SER A 322 -9.61 20.41 -18.82
N GLU A 323 -10.82 20.97 -18.64
CA GLU A 323 -11.81 20.38 -17.73
C GLU A 323 -12.24 18.96 -18.16
N ALA A 324 -12.17 18.65 -19.45
CA ALA A 324 -12.38 17.29 -19.94
C ALA A 324 -11.24 16.36 -19.50
N ASP A 325 -9.99 16.80 -19.56
CA ASP A 325 -8.84 16.03 -19.07
C ASP A 325 -8.94 15.79 -17.56
N LEU A 326 -9.35 16.80 -16.79
CA LEU A 326 -9.57 16.65 -15.35
C LEU A 326 -10.72 15.67 -15.05
N THR A 327 -11.80 15.70 -15.84
CA THR A 327 -12.89 14.73 -15.72
C THR A 327 -12.38 13.30 -15.95
N ILE A 328 -11.59 13.09 -16.98
CA ILE A 328 -10.98 11.79 -17.25
C ILE A 328 -10.10 11.34 -16.09
N MET A 329 -9.18 12.20 -15.64
CA MET A 329 -8.19 11.81 -14.63
C MET A 329 -8.75 11.68 -13.20
N PHE A 330 -9.76 12.45 -12.82
CA PHE A 330 -10.32 12.42 -11.47
C PHE A 330 -11.57 11.55 -11.33
N LYS A 331 -12.28 11.27 -12.41
CA LYS A 331 -13.60 10.63 -12.38
C LYS A 331 -13.68 9.36 -13.22
N ASP A 332 -13.44 9.44 -14.54
CA ASP A 332 -13.73 8.33 -15.45
C ASP A 332 -12.73 7.18 -15.32
N ASN A 333 -11.43 7.48 -15.35
CA ASN A 333 -10.39 6.46 -15.17
C ASN A 333 -10.45 5.83 -13.77
N PRO A 334 -10.55 6.59 -12.66
CA PRO A 334 -10.78 6.00 -11.35
C PRO A 334 -12.05 5.14 -11.26
N ALA A 335 -13.17 5.58 -11.85
CA ALA A 335 -14.41 4.80 -11.87
C ALA A 335 -14.22 3.45 -12.57
N TYR A 336 -13.57 3.45 -13.74
CA TYR A 336 -13.23 2.20 -14.45
C TYR A 336 -12.37 1.28 -13.59
N LEU A 337 -11.34 1.82 -12.94
CA LEU A 337 -10.41 1.06 -12.10
C LEU A 337 -11.07 0.41 -10.88
N VAL A 338 -12.14 0.99 -10.33
CA VAL A 338 -12.91 0.38 -9.22
C VAL A 338 -14.23 -0.25 -9.63
N LYS A 339 -14.44 -0.46 -10.93
CA LYS A 339 -15.65 -1.11 -11.48
C LYS A 339 -16.94 -0.33 -11.22
N LEU A 340 -16.87 0.98 -11.23
CA LEU A 340 -18.04 1.84 -11.22
C LEU A 340 -18.37 2.35 -12.64
N PRO A 341 -19.65 2.59 -12.96
CA PRO A 341 -20.01 3.22 -14.23
C PRO A 341 -19.43 4.66 -14.28
N THR A 342 -19.05 5.13 -15.46
CA THR A 342 -18.69 6.53 -15.68
C THR A 342 -19.91 7.43 -15.52
N LEU A 343 -19.75 8.64 -15.00
CA LEU A 343 -20.87 9.55 -14.76
C LEU A 343 -21.52 10.05 -16.06
N GLY A 344 -20.82 10.00 -17.18
CA GLY A 344 -21.30 10.46 -18.50
C GLY A 344 -21.83 9.35 -19.43
N GLY A 345 -21.93 8.09 -18.99
CA GLY A 345 -22.41 6.97 -19.80
C GLY A 345 -21.47 6.60 -20.99
N GLY A 346 -20.27 7.16 -21.06
CA GLY A 346 -19.26 6.82 -22.05
C GLY A 346 -18.63 5.46 -21.81
N ALA A 347 -18.30 4.72 -22.88
CA ALA A 347 -17.50 3.50 -22.77
C ALA A 347 -16.11 3.83 -22.19
N ALA A 348 -15.57 2.91 -21.38
CA ALA A 348 -14.20 3.04 -20.86
C ALA A 348 -13.21 3.34 -22.01
N PRO A 349 -12.25 4.28 -21.84
CA PRO A 349 -11.39 4.79 -22.91
C PRO A 349 -10.58 3.72 -23.67
N HIS A 350 -10.41 2.53 -23.13
CA HIS A 350 -9.61 1.44 -23.70
C HIS A 350 -10.42 0.19 -24.10
N ALA A 351 -11.74 0.28 -24.25
CA ALA A 351 -12.58 -0.81 -24.75
C ALA A 351 -12.59 -0.92 -26.29
N ARG A 352 -11.55 -0.41 -26.97
CA ARG A 352 -11.39 -0.58 -28.43
C ARG A 352 -10.08 -1.25 -28.78
#